data_ae9d1aaed14dc2186df77ecb0325a59a
#
_entry.id   ae9d1aaed14dc2186df77ecb0325a59a
#
_cell.length_a   1.000
_cell.length_b   1.000
_cell.length_c   1.000
_cell.angle_alpha   90.00
_cell.angle_beta   90.00
_cell.angle_gamma   90.00
#
_symmetry.space_group_name_H-M   'P 1'
#
loop_
_entity.id
_entity.type
_entity.pdbx_description
1 polymer ?
#
loop_
_entity_poly.entity_id
_entity_poly.type
_entity_poly.pdbx_seq_one_letter_code
_entity_poly.pdbx_strand_id
1 'polypeptide(L)'
;MFCISINHKNTPADVRERFAFTTKGQRQFTEHLKAAVGGCVVLSTCNRMEIYFTEKCVPCESVIAEKMNSGEASGVRYGLLEQVEMLLAKDRDVPVSLIRKYNMNYEGFQCMLHLCRVACGMDSMVLGEVEIIHQVKSAYLMAKELGVCDGELNIAFQGALAAAKAVATESDTTRLPVSVGTLSAREAVNFIRNGGIDPQCGDARSDVTGCNNDIDGSADTVNAEKTNTGHILVVGATGKIGSIVVKDIADLAPDIEIIGTSRRHQSADELFGGHQQIRIEDYSRRYELAAWVDVIISATASPHYTFVRDEMAEAVKMQPKRRLFLDLAMPKDIDPAVADVDGCILRDIDYIRTLSRENNESRSKTITEMEPWLISQVDEIMKNIAFSRFNREHGDVMAQLKTIDGAKMVYKLKGQLEYEAFEKVLAGMAAEVNES
;
A
#
# COMPACT_ATOMS: atom_id res chain seq x y z
N MET A 1 -22.43 -1.29 0.32
CA MET A 1 -21.00 -1.46 -0.07
C MET A 1 -20.40 -2.64 0.68
N PHE A 2 -19.63 -3.47 -0.01
CA PHE A 2 -18.96 -4.69 0.49
C PHE A 2 -17.50 -4.64 0.11
N CYS A 3 -16.65 -5.34 0.86
CA CYS A 3 -15.25 -5.56 0.53
C CYS A 3 -14.84 -7.00 0.83
N ILE A 4 -14.16 -7.63 -0.14
CA ILE A 4 -13.38 -8.85 0.06
C ILE A 4 -11.92 -8.41 0.15
N SER A 5 -11.23 -8.72 1.25
CA SER A 5 -9.84 -8.35 1.48
C SER A 5 -8.99 -9.58 1.74
N ILE A 6 -7.94 -9.77 0.95
CA ILE A 6 -6.84 -10.72 1.17
C ILE A 6 -5.59 -9.88 1.40
N ASN A 7 -5.06 -9.89 2.62
CA ASN A 7 -4.00 -8.96 3.00
C ASN A 7 -2.91 -9.62 3.85
N HIS A 8 -1.83 -8.90 4.08
CA HIS A 8 -0.63 -9.35 4.78
C HIS A 8 -0.84 -9.77 6.25
N LYS A 9 -1.96 -9.38 6.89
CA LYS A 9 -2.20 -9.69 8.31
C LYS A 9 -2.54 -11.17 8.54
N ASN A 10 -3.20 -11.77 7.57
CA ASN A 10 -3.71 -13.14 7.68
C ASN A 10 -3.27 -14.07 6.54
N THR A 11 -2.53 -13.55 5.55
CA THR A 11 -2.16 -14.33 4.36
C THR A 11 -0.64 -14.34 4.17
N PRO A 12 0.00 -15.51 4.13
CA PRO A 12 1.42 -15.66 3.81
C PRO A 12 1.78 -15.07 2.44
N ALA A 13 3.03 -14.66 2.25
CA ALA A 13 3.49 -13.97 1.03
C ALA A 13 3.30 -14.81 -0.23
N ASP A 14 3.66 -16.08 -0.19
CA ASP A 14 3.52 -17.06 -1.27
C ASP A 14 2.07 -17.26 -1.73
N VAL A 15 1.12 -17.18 -0.79
CA VAL A 15 -0.32 -17.24 -1.08
C VAL A 15 -0.80 -15.90 -1.65
N ARG A 16 -0.33 -14.76 -1.12
CA ARG A 16 -0.72 -13.42 -1.63
C ARG A 16 -0.29 -13.22 -3.08
N GLU A 17 0.89 -13.70 -3.46
CA GLU A 17 1.40 -13.62 -4.84
C GLU A 17 0.41 -14.23 -5.85
N ARG A 18 -0.32 -15.27 -5.47
CA ARG A 18 -1.35 -15.90 -6.34
C ARG A 18 -2.54 -14.98 -6.62
N PHE A 19 -2.78 -13.98 -5.77
CA PHE A 19 -3.85 -12.99 -5.92
C PHE A 19 -3.37 -11.65 -6.49
N ALA A 20 -2.07 -11.47 -6.68
CA ALA A 20 -1.51 -10.26 -7.25
C ALA A 20 -1.92 -10.09 -8.72
N PHE A 21 -2.27 -8.85 -9.10
CA PHE A 21 -2.63 -8.50 -10.45
C PHE A 21 -1.53 -7.67 -11.13
N THR A 22 -1.25 -7.97 -12.38
CA THR A 22 -0.64 -6.97 -13.27
C THR A 22 -1.67 -5.88 -13.58
N THR A 23 -1.23 -4.67 -13.94
CA THR A 23 -2.16 -3.56 -14.29
C THR A 23 -3.16 -3.97 -15.37
N LYS A 24 -2.73 -4.73 -16.39
CA LYS A 24 -3.60 -5.25 -17.45
C LYS A 24 -4.61 -6.26 -16.89
N GLY A 25 -4.16 -7.21 -16.06
CA GLY A 25 -5.03 -8.22 -15.46
C GLY A 25 -6.06 -7.60 -14.53
N GLN A 26 -5.65 -6.63 -13.70
CA GLN A 26 -6.55 -5.87 -12.82
C GLN A 26 -7.67 -5.19 -13.62
N ARG A 27 -7.33 -4.53 -14.74
CA ARG A 27 -8.29 -3.88 -15.62
C ARG A 27 -9.30 -4.89 -16.20
N GLN A 28 -8.82 -6.00 -16.75
CA GLN A 28 -9.67 -7.06 -17.30
C GLN A 28 -10.59 -7.66 -16.24
N PHE A 29 -10.07 -7.97 -15.08
CA PHE A 29 -10.87 -8.52 -13.98
C PHE A 29 -11.95 -7.53 -13.49
N THR A 30 -11.61 -6.24 -13.38
CA THR A 30 -12.56 -5.18 -13.01
C THR A 30 -13.70 -5.07 -14.05
N GLU A 31 -13.41 -5.21 -15.33
CA GLU A 31 -14.44 -5.25 -16.38
C GLU A 31 -15.34 -6.49 -16.27
N HIS A 32 -14.78 -7.66 -15.95
CA HIS A 32 -15.56 -8.89 -15.77
C HIS A 32 -16.51 -8.78 -14.57
N LEU A 33 -16.09 -8.13 -13.48
CA LEU A 33 -16.94 -7.93 -12.29
C LEU A 33 -18.19 -7.09 -12.58
N LYS A 34 -18.14 -6.17 -13.55
CA LYS A 34 -19.28 -5.30 -13.93
C LYS A 34 -20.56 -6.09 -14.21
N ALA A 35 -20.44 -7.29 -14.76
CA ALA A 35 -21.60 -8.14 -15.04
C ALA A 35 -22.30 -8.65 -13.79
N ALA A 36 -21.58 -8.85 -12.70
CA ALA A 36 -22.06 -9.46 -11.46
C ALA A 36 -22.55 -8.44 -10.43
N VAL A 37 -21.93 -7.24 -10.36
CA VAL A 37 -22.14 -6.26 -9.29
C VAL A 37 -22.68 -4.92 -9.83
N GLY A 38 -23.14 -4.04 -8.95
CA GLY A 38 -23.62 -2.70 -9.30
C GLY A 38 -22.48 -1.78 -9.68
N GLY A 39 -21.47 -1.71 -8.84
CA GLY A 39 -20.20 -1.03 -9.08
C GLY A 39 -19.07 -1.81 -8.44
N CYS A 40 -17.83 -1.60 -8.89
CA CYS A 40 -16.65 -2.23 -8.29
C CYS A 40 -15.38 -1.39 -8.43
N VAL A 41 -14.48 -1.54 -7.44
CA VAL A 41 -13.10 -1.07 -7.48
C VAL A 41 -12.21 -2.20 -6.98
N VAL A 42 -11.20 -2.56 -7.74
CA VAL A 42 -10.20 -3.58 -7.38
C VAL A 42 -8.90 -2.87 -7.00
N LEU A 43 -8.45 -3.05 -5.77
CA LEU A 43 -7.17 -2.56 -5.28
C LEU A 43 -6.20 -3.74 -5.19
N SER A 44 -5.11 -3.69 -5.97
CA SER A 44 -4.05 -4.70 -5.93
C SER A 44 -2.71 -4.05 -5.68
N THR A 45 -2.04 -4.47 -4.61
CA THR A 45 -0.71 -4.01 -4.20
C THR A 45 0.14 -5.21 -3.80
N CYS A 46 1.41 -5.01 -3.43
CA CYS A 46 2.24 -6.09 -2.90
C CYS A 46 1.73 -6.68 -1.57
N ASN A 47 0.91 -5.92 -0.83
CA ASN A 47 0.47 -6.28 0.53
C ASN A 47 -0.98 -6.68 0.63
N ARG A 48 -1.81 -6.35 -0.37
CA ARG A 48 -3.24 -6.62 -0.35
C ARG A 48 -3.84 -6.73 -1.74
N MET A 49 -4.85 -7.55 -1.85
CA MET A 49 -5.81 -7.59 -2.93
C MET A 49 -7.19 -7.38 -2.32
N GLU A 50 -7.89 -6.32 -2.73
CA GLU A 50 -9.20 -5.97 -2.20
C GLU A 50 -10.17 -5.66 -3.33
N ILE A 51 -11.40 -6.14 -3.19
CA ILE A 51 -12.49 -5.90 -4.12
C ILE A 51 -13.59 -5.18 -3.36
N TYR A 52 -13.78 -3.89 -3.65
CA TYR A 52 -14.90 -3.11 -3.15
C TYR A 52 -16.03 -3.12 -4.17
N PHE A 53 -17.25 -3.42 -3.75
CA PHE A 53 -18.38 -3.54 -4.67
C PHE A 53 -19.71 -3.19 -4.01
N THR A 54 -20.70 -2.89 -4.86
CA THR A 54 -22.07 -2.59 -4.48
C THR A 54 -23.04 -3.57 -5.13
N GLU A 55 -24.22 -3.68 -4.57
CA GLU A 55 -25.32 -4.43 -5.19
C GLU A 55 -25.83 -3.71 -6.44
N LYS A 56 -26.28 -4.47 -7.44
CA LYS A 56 -27.01 -3.89 -8.55
C LYS A 56 -28.31 -3.27 -8.04
N CYS A 57 -28.57 -2.04 -8.41
CA CYS A 57 -29.86 -1.41 -8.17
C CYS A 57 -30.89 -2.10 -9.08
N VAL A 58 -31.74 -2.96 -8.52
CA VAL A 58 -32.90 -3.52 -9.24
C VAL A 58 -34.01 -2.46 -9.12
N PRO A 59 -34.66 -2.03 -10.21
CA PRO A 59 -35.76 -1.10 -10.15
C PRO A 59 -36.85 -1.58 -9.18
N CYS A 60 -37.34 -0.69 -8.35
CA CYS A 60 -38.16 -0.97 -7.15
C CYS A 60 -39.49 -1.68 -7.41
N GLU A 61 -39.98 -1.76 -8.65
CA GLU A 61 -41.31 -2.29 -8.96
C GLU A 61 -41.45 -3.81 -8.79
N SER A 62 -40.35 -4.58 -8.88
CA SER A 62 -40.38 -6.04 -8.75
C SER A 62 -40.03 -6.57 -7.36
N VAL A 63 -39.46 -5.74 -6.47
CA VAL A 63 -38.85 -6.18 -5.19
C VAL A 63 -39.76 -5.96 -3.99
N ILE A 64 -40.69 -4.99 -4.08
CA ILE A 64 -41.59 -4.68 -2.94
C ILE A 64 -42.59 -5.81 -2.69
N ALA A 65 -42.99 -6.53 -3.73
CA ALA A 65 -43.97 -7.65 -3.59
C ALA A 65 -43.34 -8.94 -3.00
N GLU A 66 -42.05 -9.19 -3.23
CA GLU A 66 -41.39 -10.42 -2.73
C GLU A 66 -40.68 -10.22 -1.37
N LYS A 67 -40.21 -9.01 -1.04
CA LYS A 67 -39.44 -8.72 0.20
C LYS A 67 -40.32 -8.65 1.48
N MET A 68 -41.61 -8.43 1.36
CA MET A 68 -42.51 -8.37 2.54
C MET A 68 -42.90 -9.74 3.08
N ASN A 69 -42.70 -10.83 2.33
CA ASN A 69 -43.14 -12.18 2.71
C ASN A 69 -42.03 -13.17 3.07
N SER A 70 -40.76 -12.84 2.90
CA SER A 70 -39.66 -13.72 3.25
C SER A 70 -38.62 -13.00 4.08
N GLY A 71 -38.29 -13.55 5.25
CA GLY A 71 -37.18 -13.08 6.10
C GLY A 71 -35.78 -13.29 5.50
N GLU A 72 -35.64 -13.29 4.16
CA GLU A 72 -34.47 -13.70 3.40
C GLU A 72 -33.54 -12.56 2.97
N ALA A 73 -33.60 -11.38 3.61
CA ALA A 73 -32.66 -10.30 3.31
C ALA A 73 -31.17 -10.70 3.47
N SER A 74 -30.90 -11.73 4.28
CA SER A 74 -29.53 -12.27 4.45
C SER A 74 -29.10 -13.22 3.33
N GLY A 75 -30.00 -13.99 2.74
CA GLY A 75 -29.67 -15.00 1.72
C GLY A 75 -29.19 -14.40 0.38
N VAL A 76 -29.79 -13.29 -0.08
CA VAL A 76 -29.39 -12.62 -1.33
C VAL A 76 -28.00 -11.98 -1.19
N ARG A 77 -27.63 -11.47 -0.03
CA ARG A 77 -26.33 -10.85 0.24
C ARG A 77 -25.20 -11.88 0.21
N TYR A 78 -25.42 -13.04 0.80
CA TYR A 78 -24.45 -14.16 0.72
C TYR A 78 -24.25 -14.63 -0.73
N GLY A 79 -25.31 -14.71 -1.53
CA GLY A 79 -25.21 -15.08 -2.93
C GLY A 79 -24.33 -14.14 -3.76
N LEU A 80 -24.36 -12.82 -3.52
CA LEU A 80 -23.53 -11.86 -4.24
C LEU A 80 -22.04 -11.99 -3.86
N LEU A 81 -21.74 -12.12 -2.59
CA LEU A 81 -20.38 -12.34 -2.09
C LEU A 81 -19.79 -13.62 -2.70
N GLU A 82 -20.55 -14.72 -2.70
CA GLU A 82 -20.13 -15.99 -3.29
C GLU A 82 -19.87 -15.88 -4.80
N GLN A 83 -20.66 -15.10 -5.52
CA GLN A 83 -20.43 -14.86 -6.95
C GLN A 83 -19.10 -14.15 -7.19
N VAL A 84 -18.78 -13.13 -6.40
CA VAL A 84 -17.49 -12.41 -6.50
C VAL A 84 -16.33 -13.34 -6.12
N GLU A 85 -16.46 -14.17 -5.07
CA GLU A 85 -15.47 -15.18 -4.71
C GLU A 85 -15.22 -16.18 -5.84
N MET A 86 -16.29 -16.68 -6.49
CA MET A 86 -16.16 -17.61 -7.63
C MET A 86 -15.51 -16.97 -8.86
N LEU A 87 -15.83 -15.69 -9.15
CA LEU A 87 -15.20 -14.96 -10.24
C LEU A 87 -13.71 -14.76 -9.98
N LEU A 88 -13.33 -14.39 -8.74
CA LEU A 88 -11.94 -14.26 -8.35
C LEU A 88 -11.20 -15.59 -8.42
N ALA A 89 -11.82 -16.68 -7.93
CA ALA A 89 -11.26 -18.03 -7.98
C ALA A 89 -10.97 -18.47 -9.40
N LYS A 90 -11.91 -18.24 -10.31
CA LYS A 90 -11.76 -18.54 -11.73
C LYS A 90 -10.66 -17.72 -12.41
N ASP A 91 -10.60 -16.42 -12.11
CA ASP A 91 -9.60 -15.52 -12.72
C ASP A 91 -8.18 -15.84 -12.27
N ARG A 92 -8.02 -16.20 -10.99
CA ARG A 92 -6.70 -16.51 -10.38
C ARG A 92 -6.31 -17.98 -10.46
N ASP A 93 -7.14 -18.84 -11.05
CA ASP A 93 -6.94 -20.28 -11.11
C ASP A 93 -6.64 -20.90 -9.73
N VAL A 94 -7.48 -20.53 -8.75
CA VAL A 94 -7.38 -21.02 -7.37
C VAL A 94 -8.71 -21.61 -6.91
N PRO A 95 -8.71 -22.59 -5.99
CA PRO A 95 -9.95 -23.08 -5.42
C PRO A 95 -10.62 -22.01 -4.54
N VAL A 96 -11.96 -21.92 -4.56
CA VAL A 96 -12.75 -20.97 -3.73
C VAL A 96 -12.43 -21.16 -2.23
N SER A 97 -12.15 -22.39 -1.80
CA SER A 97 -11.77 -22.71 -0.42
C SER A 97 -10.49 -21.97 0.02
N LEU A 98 -9.56 -21.70 -0.90
CA LEU A 98 -8.37 -20.92 -0.60
C LEU A 98 -8.71 -19.45 -0.34
N ILE A 99 -9.63 -18.88 -1.12
CA ILE A 99 -10.13 -17.52 -0.90
C ILE A 99 -10.79 -17.44 0.46
N ARG A 100 -11.76 -18.33 0.75
CA ARG A 100 -12.50 -18.38 2.01
C ARG A 100 -11.63 -18.59 3.24
N LYS A 101 -10.46 -19.22 3.07
CA LYS A 101 -9.50 -19.42 4.16
C LYS A 101 -8.80 -18.12 4.56
N TYR A 102 -8.57 -17.22 3.61
CA TYR A 102 -7.71 -16.04 3.80
C TYR A 102 -8.41 -14.71 3.60
N ASN A 103 -9.65 -14.70 3.06
CA ASN A 103 -10.39 -13.45 2.90
C ASN A 103 -10.93 -12.95 4.25
N MET A 104 -11.04 -11.63 4.33
CA MET A 104 -11.82 -10.92 5.33
C MET A 104 -12.91 -10.15 4.59
N ASN A 105 -14.14 -10.27 5.07
CA ASN A 105 -15.31 -9.63 4.47
C ASN A 105 -15.76 -8.47 5.33
N TYR A 106 -15.98 -7.33 4.71
CA TYR A 106 -16.47 -6.11 5.35
C TYR A 106 -17.75 -5.65 4.66
N GLU A 107 -18.72 -5.14 5.44
CA GLU A 107 -20.00 -4.63 4.95
C GLU A 107 -20.33 -3.28 5.58
N GLY A 108 -20.99 -2.42 4.82
CA GLY A 108 -21.56 -1.15 5.29
C GLY A 108 -20.54 -0.25 5.97
N PHE A 109 -20.82 0.16 7.20
CA PHE A 109 -19.94 1.02 8.01
C PHE A 109 -18.54 0.44 8.18
N GLN A 110 -18.43 -0.87 8.44
CA GLN A 110 -17.14 -1.54 8.62
C GLN A 110 -16.34 -1.57 7.31
N CYS A 111 -17.01 -1.70 6.17
CA CYS A 111 -16.36 -1.61 4.87
C CYS A 111 -15.81 -0.20 4.61
N MET A 112 -16.60 0.83 4.94
CA MET A 112 -16.15 2.22 4.81
C MET A 112 -14.99 2.55 5.74
N LEU A 113 -15.08 2.11 6.99
CA LEU A 113 -14.00 2.29 7.98
C LEU A 113 -12.72 1.59 7.53
N HIS A 114 -12.83 0.36 7.01
CA HIS A 114 -11.71 -0.37 6.45
C HIS A 114 -11.05 0.40 5.28
N LEU A 115 -11.85 0.88 4.32
CA LEU A 115 -11.36 1.69 3.20
C LEU A 115 -10.61 2.95 3.69
N CYS A 116 -11.16 3.65 4.68
CA CYS A 116 -10.51 4.83 5.27
C CYS A 116 -9.20 4.48 5.96
N ARG A 117 -9.15 3.40 6.76
CA ARG A 117 -7.91 2.91 7.39
C ARG A 117 -6.85 2.54 6.37
N VAL A 118 -7.25 1.86 5.29
CA VAL A 118 -6.35 1.53 4.18
C VAL A 118 -5.82 2.79 3.51
N ALA A 119 -6.70 3.73 3.14
CA ALA A 119 -6.31 4.97 2.47
C ALA A 119 -5.39 5.84 3.35
N CYS A 120 -5.61 5.86 4.67
CA CYS A 120 -4.76 6.58 5.64
C CYS A 120 -3.46 5.84 5.96
N GLY A 121 -3.20 4.65 5.39
CA GLY A 121 -2.02 3.85 5.70
C GLY A 121 -2.02 3.23 7.11
N MET A 122 -3.14 3.31 7.85
CA MET A 122 -3.26 2.75 9.20
C MET A 122 -3.29 1.22 9.19
N ASP A 123 -3.66 0.64 8.06
CA ASP A 123 -3.72 -0.81 7.82
C ASP A 123 -2.53 -1.31 6.98
N SER A 124 -1.54 -0.46 6.72
CA SER A 124 -0.33 -0.80 5.98
C SER A 124 0.71 -1.45 6.89
N MET A 125 1.61 -2.28 6.32
CA MET A 125 2.75 -2.85 7.06
C MET A 125 3.70 -1.76 7.57
N VAL A 126 3.85 -0.70 6.78
CA VAL A 126 4.51 0.54 7.18
C VAL A 126 3.42 1.55 7.46
N LEU A 127 3.21 1.88 8.73
CA LEU A 127 2.17 2.81 9.15
C LEU A 127 2.40 4.21 8.54
N GLY A 128 1.35 4.75 7.89
CA GLY A 128 1.41 6.08 7.27
C GLY A 128 2.20 6.13 5.94
N GLU A 129 2.35 5.00 5.24
CA GLU A 129 2.97 4.97 3.91
C GLU A 129 2.15 5.77 2.90
N VAL A 130 2.74 6.80 2.32
CA VAL A 130 2.05 7.69 1.35
C VAL A 130 1.73 6.95 0.04
N GLU A 131 2.48 5.90 -0.31
CA GLU A 131 2.28 5.15 -1.55
C GLU A 131 0.89 4.51 -1.62
N ILE A 132 0.31 4.10 -0.48
CA ILE A 132 -1.04 3.50 -0.47
C ILE A 132 -2.12 4.49 -0.92
N ILE A 133 -1.98 5.79 -0.61
CA ILE A 133 -2.93 6.83 -1.06
C ILE A 133 -2.93 6.88 -2.59
N HIS A 134 -1.75 6.83 -3.22
CA HIS A 134 -1.61 6.82 -4.67
C HIS A 134 -2.19 5.56 -5.29
N GLN A 135 -2.01 4.39 -4.65
CA GLN A 135 -2.55 3.12 -5.12
C GLN A 135 -4.07 3.07 -5.04
N VAL A 136 -4.66 3.52 -3.93
CA VAL A 136 -6.12 3.66 -3.77
C VAL A 136 -6.69 4.62 -4.81
N LYS A 137 -6.05 5.78 -5.00
CA LYS A 137 -6.45 6.75 -6.03
C LYS A 137 -6.38 6.16 -7.43
N SER A 138 -5.31 5.43 -7.76
CA SER A 138 -5.13 4.82 -9.08
C SER A 138 -6.19 3.74 -9.36
N ALA A 139 -6.50 2.89 -8.38
CA ALA A 139 -7.55 1.87 -8.47
C ALA A 139 -8.94 2.50 -8.71
N TYR A 140 -9.26 3.55 -7.96
CA TYR A 140 -10.50 4.31 -8.11
C TYR A 140 -10.60 4.98 -9.49
N LEU A 141 -9.53 5.64 -9.97
CA LEU A 141 -9.53 6.29 -11.28
C LEU A 141 -9.67 5.28 -12.41
N MET A 142 -9.04 4.10 -12.31
CA MET A 142 -9.21 3.00 -13.26
C MET A 142 -10.67 2.55 -13.32
N ALA A 143 -11.33 2.35 -12.18
CA ALA A 143 -12.74 1.97 -12.14
C ALA A 143 -13.65 3.05 -12.73
N LYS A 144 -13.34 4.32 -12.54
CA LYS A 144 -14.06 5.45 -13.20
C LYS A 144 -13.88 5.43 -14.71
N GLU A 145 -12.66 5.27 -15.18
CA GLU A 145 -12.34 5.20 -16.62
C GLU A 145 -13.07 4.04 -17.30
N LEU A 146 -13.20 2.90 -16.62
CA LEU A 146 -13.94 1.73 -17.12
C LEU A 146 -15.47 1.89 -17.01
N GLY A 147 -15.96 2.96 -16.35
CA GLY A 147 -17.39 3.17 -16.12
C GLY A 147 -18.04 2.11 -15.23
N VAL A 148 -17.27 1.57 -14.27
CA VAL A 148 -17.71 0.57 -13.30
C VAL A 148 -17.77 1.09 -11.87
N CYS A 149 -17.39 2.34 -11.64
CA CYS A 149 -17.52 3.00 -10.34
C CYS A 149 -18.88 3.71 -10.26
N ASP A 150 -19.78 3.20 -9.44
CA ASP A 150 -21.09 3.80 -9.22
C ASP A 150 -21.05 5.04 -8.27
N GLY A 151 -22.20 5.66 -8.05
CA GLY A 151 -22.30 6.84 -7.19
C GLY A 151 -21.92 6.59 -5.73
N GLU A 152 -22.22 5.40 -5.19
CA GLU A 152 -21.88 5.02 -3.82
C GLU A 152 -20.37 4.86 -3.65
N LEU A 153 -19.72 4.10 -4.53
CA LEU A 153 -18.27 3.95 -4.53
C LEU A 153 -17.54 5.28 -4.81
N ASN A 154 -18.11 6.12 -5.68
CA ASN A 154 -17.53 7.44 -5.96
C ASN A 154 -17.47 8.31 -4.69
N ILE A 155 -18.57 8.37 -3.91
CA ILE A 155 -18.60 9.11 -2.63
C ILE A 155 -17.62 8.46 -1.63
N ALA A 156 -17.63 7.14 -1.51
CA ALA A 156 -16.80 6.40 -0.58
C ALA A 156 -15.30 6.64 -0.83
N PHE A 157 -14.85 6.47 -2.07
CA PHE A 157 -13.42 6.62 -2.41
C PHE A 157 -12.96 8.08 -2.35
N GLN A 158 -13.79 9.03 -2.77
CA GLN A 158 -13.45 10.46 -2.63
C GLN A 158 -13.36 10.86 -1.15
N GLY A 159 -14.29 10.41 -0.31
CA GLY A 159 -14.29 10.66 1.12
C GLY A 159 -13.05 10.04 1.80
N ALA A 160 -12.73 8.78 1.49
CA ALA A 160 -11.54 8.11 2.02
C ALA A 160 -10.24 8.81 1.62
N LEU A 161 -10.12 9.26 0.37
CA LEU A 161 -8.96 10.02 -0.11
C LEU A 161 -8.86 11.41 0.52
N ALA A 162 -9.99 12.07 0.80
CA ALA A 162 -10.03 13.34 1.53
C ALA A 162 -9.58 13.16 2.99
N ALA A 163 -10.10 12.12 3.67
CA ALA A 163 -9.67 11.77 5.03
C ALA A 163 -8.17 11.44 5.08
N ALA A 164 -7.66 10.67 4.12
CA ALA A 164 -6.24 10.34 4.05
C ALA A 164 -5.34 11.57 3.89
N LYS A 165 -5.77 12.55 3.08
CA LYS A 165 -5.04 13.82 2.96
C LYS A 165 -5.06 14.63 4.25
N ALA A 166 -6.20 14.70 4.94
CA ALA A 166 -6.33 15.40 6.21
C ALA A 166 -5.40 14.76 7.27
N VAL A 167 -5.43 13.42 7.39
CA VAL A 167 -4.50 12.67 8.27
C VAL A 167 -3.05 12.97 7.94
N ALA A 168 -2.68 12.99 6.67
CA ALA A 168 -1.32 13.29 6.25
C ALA A 168 -0.89 14.73 6.57
N THR A 169 -1.84 15.67 6.63
CA THR A 169 -1.57 17.10 6.90
C THR A 169 -1.47 17.39 8.41
N GLU A 170 -2.38 16.81 9.21
CA GLU A 170 -2.43 17.03 10.67
C GLU A 170 -1.39 16.21 11.45
N SER A 171 -1.16 14.99 11.02
CA SER A 171 -0.04 14.26 11.55
C SER A 171 1.22 14.87 10.94
N ASP A 172 2.12 15.40 11.76
CA ASP A 172 3.49 15.82 11.39
C ASP A 172 4.30 14.62 10.78
N THR A 173 3.56 13.57 10.37
CA THR A 173 4.01 12.39 9.62
C THR A 173 4.56 12.76 8.23
N THR A 174 4.31 13.98 7.75
CA THR A 174 4.98 14.54 6.58
C THR A 174 6.48 14.72 6.79
N ARG A 175 6.97 14.73 8.04
CA ARG A 175 8.42 14.88 8.27
C ARG A 175 9.23 13.63 7.98
N LEU A 176 8.64 12.42 7.92
CA LEU A 176 9.32 11.23 7.42
C LEU A 176 8.30 10.21 6.88
N PRO A 177 7.83 10.31 5.63
CA PRO A 177 7.25 9.15 4.97
C PRO A 177 8.38 8.15 4.76
N VAL A 178 8.54 7.23 5.69
CA VAL A 178 9.55 6.18 5.52
C VAL A 178 8.96 5.14 4.60
N SER A 179 9.08 5.36 3.30
CA SER A 179 8.72 4.37 2.29
C SER A 179 9.68 3.17 2.38
N VAL A 180 9.27 2.03 1.86
CA VAL A 180 10.18 0.87 1.71
C VAL A 180 11.46 1.31 1.00
N GLY A 181 11.36 2.18 -0.03
CA GLY A 181 12.52 2.76 -0.72
C GLY A 181 13.43 3.55 0.22
N THR A 182 12.86 4.43 1.04
CA THR A 182 13.62 5.25 2.00
C THR A 182 14.31 4.40 3.07
N LEU A 183 13.64 3.37 3.60
CA LEU A 183 14.25 2.44 4.56
C LEU A 183 15.39 1.67 3.92
N SER A 184 15.20 1.18 2.69
CA SER A 184 16.25 0.47 1.95
C SER A 184 17.44 1.36 1.65
N ALA A 185 17.20 2.64 1.33
CA ALA A 185 18.27 3.63 1.14
C ALA A 185 19.09 3.81 2.42
N ARG A 186 18.43 3.97 3.57
CA ARG A 186 19.11 4.08 4.88
C ARG A 186 19.88 2.84 5.24
N GLU A 187 19.29 1.66 5.04
CA GLU A 187 19.96 0.39 5.32
C GLU A 187 21.21 0.21 4.48
N ALA A 188 21.14 0.53 3.18
CA ALA A 188 22.27 0.48 2.26
C ALA A 188 23.40 1.41 2.70
N VAL A 189 23.08 2.67 3.04
CA VAL A 189 24.05 3.67 3.52
C VAL A 189 24.66 3.23 4.86
N ASN A 190 23.86 2.71 5.78
CA ASN A 190 24.33 2.22 7.08
C ASN A 190 25.30 1.04 6.93
N PHE A 191 24.99 0.10 6.03
CA PHE A 191 25.87 -1.04 5.77
C PHE A 191 27.26 -0.58 5.28
N ILE A 192 27.32 0.37 4.35
CA ILE A 192 28.57 0.94 3.85
C ILE A 192 29.33 1.67 4.97
N ARG A 193 28.66 2.54 5.73
CA ARG A 193 29.27 3.32 6.82
C ARG A 193 29.78 2.47 7.96
N ASN A 194 29.17 1.32 8.21
CA ASN A 194 29.59 0.33 9.19
C ASN A 194 30.67 -0.64 8.64
N GLY A 195 31.26 -0.36 7.48
CA GLY A 195 32.33 -1.17 6.90
C GLY A 195 31.88 -2.58 6.49
N GLY A 196 30.63 -2.76 6.11
CA GLY A 196 30.07 -4.05 5.69
C GLY A 196 29.70 -4.98 6.86
N ILE A 197 29.64 -4.46 8.09
CA ILE A 197 29.20 -5.20 9.26
C ILE A 197 27.67 -5.08 9.38
N ASP A 198 26.99 -6.23 9.42
CA ASP A 198 25.56 -6.29 9.73
C ASP A 198 25.36 -6.32 11.25
N PRO A 199 24.77 -5.28 11.88
CA PRO A 199 24.60 -5.22 13.33
C PRO A 199 23.70 -6.33 13.90
N GLN A 200 22.87 -6.96 13.05
CA GLN A 200 21.90 -7.97 13.48
C GLN A 200 22.42 -9.42 13.32
N CYS A 201 23.45 -9.63 12.52
CA CYS A 201 24.21 -10.88 12.57
C CYS A 201 25.14 -10.79 13.77
N GLY A 202 24.81 -11.48 14.85
CA GLY A 202 25.60 -11.55 16.08
C GLY A 202 26.96 -12.25 15.91
N ASP A 203 27.70 -11.90 14.88
CA ASP A 203 29.06 -12.35 14.65
C ASP A 203 29.99 -11.62 15.63
N ALA A 204 30.19 -12.29 16.77
CA ALA A 204 31.33 -12.04 17.62
C ALA A 204 32.61 -11.97 16.74
N ARG A 205 33.33 -10.88 16.94
CA ARG A 205 34.69 -10.69 16.39
C ARG A 205 35.48 -11.97 16.47
N SER A 206 35.73 -12.65 15.35
CA SER A 206 36.82 -13.60 15.23
C SER A 206 37.33 -13.60 13.79
N ASP A 207 38.57 -13.19 13.68
CA ASP A 207 39.55 -13.59 12.65
C ASP A 207 39.48 -12.96 11.26
N VAL A 208 39.83 -11.65 11.18
CA VAL A 208 40.78 -11.22 10.12
C VAL A 208 41.95 -10.52 10.78
N THR A 209 42.81 -11.29 11.42
CA THR A 209 44.18 -10.87 11.76
C THR A 209 45.06 -11.08 10.53
N GLY A 210 45.43 -9.98 9.91
CA GLY A 210 46.34 -10.01 8.79
C GLY A 210 46.70 -8.62 8.25
N CYS A 211 47.03 -7.67 9.14
CA CYS A 211 47.90 -6.54 8.83
C CYS A 211 48.49 -6.03 10.15
N ASN A 212 49.73 -6.38 10.40
CA ASN A 212 50.57 -5.83 11.45
C ASN A 212 50.65 -4.32 11.28
N ASN A 213 50.28 -3.58 12.30
CA ASN A 213 50.77 -2.22 12.52
C ASN A 213 51.17 -2.11 14.00
N ASP A 214 52.48 -2.30 14.23
CA ASP A 214 53.17 -1.75 15.38
C ASP A 214 53.01 -0.25 15.33
N ILE A 215 52.29 0.36 16.30
CA ILE A 215 52.38 1.79 16.56
C ILE A 215 52.46 1.99 18.06
N ASP A 216 53.64 2.44 18.41
CA ASP A 216 54.05 2.99 19.67
C ASP A 216 53.15 4.20 20.07
N GLY A 217 52.95 4.35 21.40
CA GLY A 217 52.05 5.34 21.95
C GLY A 217 52.51 6.78 21.75
N SER A 218 51.61 7.59 21.25
CA SER A 218 51.45 9.01 21.65
C SER A 218 50.05 9.48 21.29
N ALA A 219 49.34 10.00 22.31
CA ALA A 219 48.05 10.66 22.17
C ALA A 219 48.17 11.93 21.37
N ASP A 220 47.57 11.98 20.21
CA ASP A 220 47.08 13.23 19.62
C ASP A 220 45.84 12.93 18.77
N THR A 221 44.78 13.58 19.21
CA THR A 221 43.45 13.60 18.58
C THR A 221 43.54 14.23 17.21
N VAL A 222 43.36 13.42 16.18
CA VAL A 222 42.99 13.95 14.85
C VAL A 222 41.82 13.10 14.34
N ASN A 223 40.62 13.68 14.32
CA ASN A 223 39.47 13.23 13.57
C ASN A 223 39.83 13.10 12.09
N ALA A 224 40.26 11.94 11.69
CA ALA A 224 40.28 11.59 10.26
C ALA A 224 38.93 10.96 9.94
N GLU A 225 37.98 11.74 9.45
CA GLU A 225 36.84 11.25 8.69
C GLU A 225 37.38 10.37 7.56
N LYS A 226 37.39 9.05 7.76
CA LYS A 226 37.52 8.11 6.65
C LYS A 226 36.24 8.26 5.81
N THR A 227 36.33 9.05 4.75
CA THR A 227 35.37 9.04 3.65
C THR A 227 35.42 7.65 3.02
N ASN A 228 34.54 6.76 3.51
CA ASN A 228 34.38 5.43 2.95
C ASN A 228 33.51 5.60 1.70
N THR A 229 34.14 5.89 0.56
CA THR A 229 33.49 5.97 -0.76
C THR A 229 32.97 4.56 -1.11
N GLY A 230 31.68 4.34 -0.85
CA GLY A 230 31.02 3.06 -1.16
C GLY A 230 30.31 3.10 -2.50
N HIS A 231 29.92 1.93 -3.00
CA HIS A 231 29.27 1.79 -4.29
C HIS A 231 27.97 0.98 -4.14
N ILE A 232 26.88 1.52 -4.69
CA ILE A 232 25.56 0.88 -4.66
C ILE A 232 25.07 0.63 -6.07
N LEU A 233 24.64 -0.59 -6.35
CA LEU A 233 23.96 -0.97 -7.59
C LEU A 233 22.45 -1.00 -7.34
N VAL A 234 21.68 -0.25 -8.14
CA VAL A 234 20.21 -0.29 -8.10
C VAL A 234 19.67 -0.84 -9.42
N VAL A 235 19.19 -2.08 -9.38
CA VAL A 235 18.55 -2.72 -10.53
C VAL A 235 17.07 -2.36 -10.56
N GLY A 236 16.61 -1.80 -11.69
CA GLY A 236 15.29 -1.22 -11.79
C GLY A 236 15.22 0.23 -11.28
N ALA A 237 16.32 0.98 -11.37
CA ALA A 237 16.45 2.37 -10.92
C ALA A 237 15.38 3.34 -11.49
N THR A 238 14.84 3.03 -12.68
CA THR A 238 13.79 3.82 -13.34
C THR A 238 12.38 3.45 -12.92
N GLY A 239 12.22 2.40 -12.10
CA GLY A 239 10.94 1.97 -11.53
C GLY A 239 10.49 2.84 -10.37
N LYS A 240 9.23 2.66 -9.93
CA LYS A 240 8.63 3.43 -8.82
C LYS A 240 9.49 3.39 -7.54
N ILE A 241 9.84 2.20 -7.08
CA ILE A 241 10.63 2.01 -5.84
C ILE A 241 12.09 2.39 -6.11
N GLY A 242 12.66 1.91 -7.21
CA GLY A 242 14.07 2.16 -7.54
C GLY A 242 14.40 3.65 -7.66
N SER A 243 13.51 4.46 -8.25
CA SER A 243 13.74 5.92 -8.37
C SER A 243 13.70 6.64 -7.02
N ILE A 244 12.88 6.18 -6.06
CA ILE A 244 12.87 6.70 -4.69
C ILE A 244 14.19 6.33 -4.00
N VAL A 245 14.60 5.07 -4.08
CA VAL A 245 15.86 4.57 -3.50
C VAL A 245 17.04 5.40 -3.99
N VAL A 246 17.17 5.59 -5.31
CA VAL A 246 18.28 6.36 -5.91
C VAL A 246 18.31 7.79 -5.39
N LYS A 247 17.16 8.48 -5.37
CA LYS A 247 17.07 9.86 -4.88
C LYS A 247 17.41 9.96 -3.40
N ASP A 248 16.82 9.06 -2.58
CA ASP A 248 17.03 9.09 -1.14
C ASP A 248 18.49 8.77 -0.77
N ILE A 249 19.16 7.85 -1.48
CA ILE A 249 20.60 7.60 -1.29
C ILE A 249 21.41 8.85 -1.68
N ALA A 250 21.10 9.46 -2.82
CA ALA A 250 21.82 10.65 -3.29
C ALA A 250 21.73 11.82 -2.31
N ASP A 251 20.57 12.00 -1.68
CA ASP A 251 20.33 13.03 -0.68
C ASP A 251 20.99 12.70 0.68
N LEU A 252 20.98 11.42 1.10
CA LEU A 252 21.51 10.97 2.39
C LEU A 252 23.04 10.85 2.41
N ALA A 253 23.65 10.50 1.28
CA ALA A 253 25.06 10.17 1.18
C ALA A 253 25.62 10.61 -0.19
N PRO A 254 25.88 11.92 -0.36
CA PRO A 254 26.40 12.46 -1.62
C PRO A 254 27.81 11.96 -1.99
N ASP A 255 28.50 11.33 -1.07
CA ASP A 255 29.82 10.70 -1.20
C ASP A 255 29.78 9.25 -1.73
N ILE A 256 28.58 8.63 -1.82
CA ILE A 256 28.40 7.26 -2.32
C ILE A 256 28.08 7.29 -3.81
N GLU A 257 28.79 6.47 -4.59
CA GLU A 257 28.50 6.29 -6.02
C GLU A 257 27.31 5.36 -6.21
N ILE A 258 26.33 5.80 -7.02
CA ILE A 258 25.12 5.05 -7.32
C ILE A 258 25.12 4.65 -8.79
N ILE A 259 24.97 3.33 -9.04
CA ILE A 259 24.87 2.79 -10.38
C ILE A 259 23.45 2.26 -10.56
N GLY A 260 22.67 2.96 -11.34
CA GLY A 260 21.35 2.47 -11.75
C GLY A 260 21.46 1.59 -12.99
N THR A 261 20.63 0.56 -13.12
CA THR A 261 20.48 -0.14 -14.40
C THR A 261 19.14 0.18 -15.05
N SER A 262 19.17 0.33 -16.37
CA SER A 262 17.97 0.52 -17.20
C SER A 262 18.00 -0.38 -18.41
N ARG A 263 16.82 -0.85 -18.86
CA ARG A 263 16.63 -1.51 -20.16
C ARG A 263 16.43 -0.51 -21.31
N ARG A 264 16.21 0.77 -20.98
CA ARG A 264 16.07 1.86 -21.94
C ARG A 264 17.32 2.74 -21.82
N HIS A 265 17.90 3.13 -22.94
CA HIS A 265 19.05 4.02 -23.00
C HIS A 265 18.62 5.46 -22.63
N GLN A 266 18.38 5.71 -21.36
CA GLN A 266 18.09 7.04 -20.81
C GLN A 266 19.30 7.50 -19.99
N SER A 267 19.64 8.77 -20.09
CA SER A 267 20.76 9.32 -19.32
C SER A 267 20.40 9.52 -17.86
N ALA A 268 21.41 9.52 -16.98
CA ALA A 268 21.21 9.84 -15.56
C ALA A 268 20.64 11.25 -15.36
N ASP A 269 21.08 12.21 -16.17
CA ASP A 269 20.62 13.60 -16.11
C ASP A 269 19.14 13.75 -16.44
N GLU A 270 18.61 12.97 -17.40
CA GLU A 270 17.18 12.97 -17.73
C GLU A 270 16.32 12.40 -16.60
N LEU A 271 16.84 11.42 -15.85
CA LEU A 271 16.10 10.69 -14.83
C LEU A 271 16.23 11.29 -13.43
N PHE A 272 17.41 11.80 -13.10
CA PHE A 272 17.77 12.17 -11.73
C PHE A 272 18.35 13.59 -11.60
N GLY A 273 18.42 14.35 -12.70
CA GLY A 273 18.64 15.80 -12.71
C GLY A 273 19.83 16.31 -11.90
N GLY A 274 21.06 16.14 -12.38
CA GLY A 274 22.22 16.88 -11.86
C GLY A 274 22.98 16.26 -10.68
N HIS A 275 22.62 15.06 -10.21
CA HIS A 275 23.40 14.33 -9.20
C HIS A 275 24.60 13.65 -9.86
N GLN A 276 25.80 14.21 -9.70
CA GLN A 276 27.05 13.72 -10.34
C GLN A 276 27.47 12.31 -9.88
N GLN A 277 27.01 11.86 -8.70
CA GLN A 277 27.29 10.52 -8.16
C GLN A 277 26.42 9.41 -8.77
N ILE A 278 25.44 9.75 -9.65
CA ILE A 278 24.55 8.76 -10.26
C ILE A 278 24.99 8.50 -11.70
N ARG A 279 25.18 7.24 -12.05
CA ARG A 279 25.35 6.82 -13.44
C ARG A 279 24.37 5.70 -13.80
N ILE A 280 23.97 5.64 -15.06
CA ILE A 280 23.09 4.60 -15.59
C ILE A 280 23.89 3.70 -16.52
N GLU A 281 23.77 2.41 -16.28
CA GLU A 281 24.42 1.34 -17.03
C GLU A 281 23.39 0.41 -17.66
N ASP A 282 23.81 -0.37 -18.64
CA ASP A 282 22.94 -1.38 -19.27
C ASP A 282 22.64 -2.53 -18.29
N TYR A 283 21.40 -2.98 -18.29
CA TYR A 283 20.94 -4.08 -17.41
C TYR A 283 21.73 -5.37 -17.61
N SER A 284 22.27 -5.65 -18.83
CA SER A 284 23.05 -6.86 -19.11
C SER A 284 24.33 -6.95 -18.28
N ARG A 285 24.87 -5.82 -17.84
CA ARG A 285 26.10 -5.71 -17.04
C ARG A 285 25.91 -5.97 -15.54
N ARG A 286 24.69 -6.29 -15.10
CA ARG A 286 24.32 -6.38 -13.67
C ARG A 286 25.24 -7.30 -12.83
N TYR A 287 25.67 -8.45 -13.37
CA TYR A 287 26.60 -9.36 -12.66
C TYR A 287 28.02 -8.80 -12.58
N GLU A 288 28.51 -8.22 -13.65
CA GLU A 288 29.80 -7.53 -13.68
C GLU A 288 29.82 -6.41 -12.63
N LEU A 289 28.78 -5.62 -12.57
CA LEU A 289 28.63 -4.53 -11.61
C LEU A 289 28.48 -5.04 -10.18
N ALA A 290 27.67 -6.09 -9.97
CA ALA A 290 27.47 -6.71 -8.65
C ALA A 290 28.78 -7.29 -8.06
N ALA A 291 29.72 -7.67 -8.90
CA ALA A 291 31.01 -8.21 -8.46
C ALA A 291 31.85 -7.22 -7.63
N TRP A 292 31.74 -5.92 -7.85
CA TRP A 292 32.59 -4.93 -7.21
C TRP A 292 31.87 -3.94 -6.27
N VAL A 293 30.55 -3.76 -6.37
CA VAL A 293 29.79 -2.89 -5.46
C VAL A 293 29.62 -3.51 -4.06
N ASP A 294 29.26 -2.68 -3.09
CA ASP A 294 29.08 -3.09 -1.69
C ASP A 294 27.63 -3.47 -1.38
N VAL A 295 26.68 -2.81 -2.04
CA VAL A 295 25.25 -3.07 -1.88
C VAL A 295 24.58 -3.22 -3.24
N ILE A 296 23.71 -4.21 -3.34
CA ILE A 296 22.87 -4.48 -4.52
C ILE A 296 21.41 -4.35 -4.09
N ILE A 297 20.66 -3.46 -4.73
CA ILE A 297 19.22 -3.28 -4.49
C ILE A 297 18.49 -3.64 -5.77
N SER A 298 17.59 -4.63 -5.70
CA SER A 298 16.75 -5.02 -6.84
C SER A 298 15.30 -4.64 -6.59
N ALA A 299 14.72 -3.87 -7.54
CA ALA A 299 13.38 -3.33 -7.47
C ALA A 299 12.70 -3.38 -8.86
N THR A 300 12.71 -4.55 -9.49
CA THR A 300 12.15 -4.73 -10.84
C THR A 300 10.74 -5.34 -10.79
N ALA A 301 10.05 -5.34 -11.91
CA ALA A 301 8.79 -6.05 -12.11
C ALA A 301 9.03 -7.31 -12.98
N SER A 302 10.20 -7.94 -12.84
CA SER A 302 10.55 -9.14 -13.60
C SER A 302 9.75 -10.34 -13.07
N PRO A 303 9.22 -11.22 -13.93
CA PRO A 303 8.63 -12.47 -13.49
C PRO A 303 9.66 -13.57 -13.17
N HIS A 304 10.95 -13.31 -13.41
CA HIS A 304 12.06 -14.25 -13.23
C HIS A 304 13.15 -13.61 -12.36
N TYR A 305 13.96 -14.45 -11.71
CA TYR A 305 15.09 -13.97 -10.96
C TYR A 305 16.04 -13.13 -11.82
N THR A 306 16.39 -11.96 -11.30
CA THR A 306 17.37 -11.04 -11.86
C THR A 306 18.78 -11.48 -11.50
N PHE A 307 18.95 -12.04 -10.30
CA PHE A 307 20.20 -12.65 -9.82
C PHE A 307 19.95 -14.09 -9.40
N VAL A 308 20.73 -15.01 -9.97
CA VAL A 308 20.72 -16.44 -9.60
C VAL A 308 22.01 -16.82 -8.92
N ARG A 309 21.93 -17.83 -8.05
CA ARG A 309 23.03 -18.25 -7.17
C ARG A 309 24.33 -18.55 -7.92
N ASP A 310 24.26 -19.37 -8.96
CA ASP A 310 25.47 -19.88 -9.62
C ASP A 310 26.25 -18.78 -10.35
N GLU A 311 25.53 -17.87 -11.03
CA GLU A 311 26.14 -16.71 -11.70
C GLU A 311 26.71 -15.72 -10.67
N MET A 312 26.05 -15.52 -9.52
CA MET A 312 26.58 -14.70 -8.43
C MET A 312 27.83 -15.31 -7.80
N ALA A 313 27.82 -16.63 -7.55
CA ALA A 313 28.99 -17.31 -6.99
C ALA A 313 30.22 -17.13 -7.89
N GLU A 314 30.08 -17.19 -9.21
CA GLU A 314 31.18 -16.91 -10.13
C GLU A 314 31.59 -15.42 -10.11
N ALA A 315 30.62 -14.50 -10.09
CA ALA A 315 30.91 -13.08 -10.12
C ALA A 315 31.69 -12.61 -8.86
N VAL A 316 31.35 -13.11 -7.68
CA VAL A 316 31.97 -12.64 -6.43
C VAL A 316 33.36 -13.26 -6.17
N LYS A 317 33.75 -14.35 -6.86
CA LYS A 317 35.09 -14.94 -6.75
C LYS A 317 36.20 -13.97 -7.09
N MET A 318 35.95 -13.04 -8.00
CA MET A 318 36.92 -12.06 -8.46
C MET A 318 37.28 -11.01 -7.39
N GLN A 319 36.38 -10.74 -6.48
CA GLN A 319 36.58 -9.79 -5.37
C GLN A 319 35.88 -10.29 -4.11
N PRO A 320 36.51 -11.10 -3.28
CA PRO A 320 35.96 -11.59 -2.02
C PRO A 320 35.74 -10.41 -1.04
N LYS A 321 34.50 -10.05 -0.79
CA LYS A 321 34.11 -9.07 0.23
C LYS A 321 32.67 -9.31 0.67
N ARG A 322 32.27 -8.76 1.80
CA ARG A 322 30.87 -8.79 2.21
C ARG A 322 30.05 -7.87 1.31
N ARG A 323 28.86 -8.31 0.91
CA ARG A 323 27.88 -7.58 0.09
C ARG A 323 26.49 -7.74 0.66
N LEU A 324 25.75 -6.64 0.67
CA LEU A 324 24.35 -6.65 1.05
C LEU A 324 23.48 -6.67 -0.20
N PHE A 325 22.56 -7.62 -0.27
CA PHE A 325 21.51 -7.72 -1.27
C PHE A 325 20.17 -7.36 -0.65
N LEU A 326 19.48 -6.36 -1.21
CA LEU A 326 18.13 -5.94 -0.83
C LEU A 326 17.18 -6.27 -1.97
N ASP A 327 16.31 -7.26 -1.77
CA ASP A 327 15.27 -7.64 -2.73
C ASP A 327 13.96 -6.94 -2.38
N LEU A 328 13.59 -5.92 -3.15
CA LEU A 328 12.39 -5.11 -2.97
C LEU A 328 11.28 -5.49 -3.95
N ALA A 329 11.49 -6.53 -4.76
CA ALA A 329 10.58 -6.94 -5.80
C ALA A 329 9.54 -7.96 -5.29
N MET A 330 8.39 -7.97 -5.95
CA MET A 330 7.38 -9.00 -5.81
C MET A 330 6.75 -9.28 -7.20
N PRO A 331 6.94 -10.49 -7.73
CA PRO A 331 7.71 -11.62 -7.17
C PRO A 331 9.19 -11.32 -6.99
N LYS A 332 9.90 -12.17 -6.20
CA LYS A 332 11.31 -11.97 -5.86
C LYS A 332 12.20 -11.87 -7.09
N ASP A 333 13.10 -10.91 -7.07
CA ASP A 333 14.11 -10.68 -8.11
C ASP A 333 15.41 -11.48 -7.87
N ILE A 334 15.68 -11.84 -6.60
CA ILE A 334 16.91 -12.49 -6.19
C ILE A 334 16.61 -13.91 -5.72
N ASP A 335 17.30 -14.88 -6.30
CA ASP A 335 17.24 -16.28 -5.87
C ASP A 335 17.64 -16.37 -4.38
N PRO A 336 16.77 -16.91 -3.50
CA PRO A 336 17.09 -17.08 -2.09
C PRO A 336 18.42 -17.80 -1.83
N ALA A 337 18.85 -18.70 -2.71
CA ALA A 337 20.10 -19.41 -2.61
C ALA A 337 21.35 -18.52 -2.81
N VAL A 338 21.20 -17.25 -3.20
CA VAL A 338 22.30 -16.25 -3.18
C VAL A 338 22.81 -16.02 -1.76
N ALA A 339 21.96 -16.20 -0.74
CA ALA A 339 22.36 -16.12 0.66
C ALA A 339 23.39 -17.22 1.07
N ASP A 340 23.46 -18.33 0.32
CA ASP A 340 24.42 -19.41 0.56
C ASP A 340 25.79 -19.13 -0.08
N VAL A 341 25.93 -18.05 -0.84
CA VAL A 341 27.20 -17.63 -1.45
C VAL A 341 28.02 -16.87 -0.41
N ASP A 342 29.25 -17.27 -0.24
CA ASP A 342 30.14 -16.70 0.77
C ASP A 342 30.30 -15.19 0.61
N GLY A 343 30.11 -14.44 1.71
CA GLY A 343 30.13 -12.98 1.73
C GLY A 343 28.84 -12.31 1.26
N CYS A 344 27.80 -13.02 0.82
CA CYS A 344 26.51 -12.44 0.41
C CYS A 344 25.50 -12.47 1.56
N ILE A 345 24.95 -11.32 1.89
CA ILE A 345 23.87 -11.14 2.87
C ILE A 345 22.62 -10.76 2.10
N LEU A 346 21.58 -11.59 2.14
CA LEU A 346 20.31 -11.32 1.46
C LEU A 346 19.25 -10.89 2.47
N ARG A 347 18.62 -9.77 2.18
CA ARG A 347 17.46 -9.24 2.90
C ARG A 347 16.34 -8.96 1.88
N ASP A 348 15.14 -9.36 2.20
CA ASP A 348 13.97 -9.12 1.35
C ASP A 348 13.11 -7.96 1.86
N ILE A 349 12.05 -7.67 1.13
CA ILE A 349 11.12 -6.59 1.45
C ILE A 349 10.48 -6.77 2.84
N ASP A 350 10.30 -8.01 3.33
CA ASP A 350 9.71 -8.26 4.64
C ASP A 350 10.70 -7.90 5.77
N TYR A 351 12.01 -8.10 5.56
CA TYR A 351 13.04 -7.59 6.47
C TYR A 351 13.02 -6.07 6.56
N ILE A 352 13.00 -5.37 5.43
CA ILE A 352 12.93 -3.88 5.41
C ILE A 352 11.69 -3.38 6.17
N ARG A 353 10.59 -4.11 6.09
CA ARG A 353 9.35 -3.80 6.82
C ARG A 353 9.47 -4.03 8.33
N THR A 354 10.28 -5.00 8.78
CA THR A 354 10.53 -5.19 10.23
C THR A 354 11.30 -4.01 10.83
N LEU A 355 12.25 -3.42 10.10
CA LEU A 355 12.95 -2.20 10.52
C LEU A 355 11.98 -1.02 10.72
N SER A 356 10.89 -1.00 9.97
CA SER A 356 9.83 0.00 10.14
C SER A 356 9.05 -0.17 11.45
N ARG A 357 8.95 -1.38 12.01
CA ARG A 357 8.17 -1.64 13.22
C ARG A 357 8.79 -1.00 14.46
N GLU A 358 10.10 -0.95 14.56
CA GLU A 358 10.81 -0.32 15.69
C GLU A 358 10.60 1.22 15.71
N ASN A 359 10.48 1.84 14.54
CA ASN A 359 10.13 3.25 14.40
C ASN A 359 8.62 3.55 14.53
N ASN A 360 7.78 2.50 14.60
CA ASN A 360 6.32 2.64 14.56
C ASN A 360 5.67 2.86 15.94
N GLU A 361 6.38 2.74 17.05
CA GLU A 361 5.77 2.94 18.39
C GLU A 361 5.24 4.36 18.59
N SER A 362 5.98 5.37 18.16
CA SER A 362 5.52 6.77 18.22
C SER A 362 4.36 7.03 17.25
N ARG A 363 4.41 6.42 16.05
CA ARG A 363 3.35 6.52 15.05
C ARG A 363 2.08 5.78 15.44
N SER A 364 2.21 4.63 16.11
CA SER A 364 1.08 3.88 16.63
C SER A 364 0.24 4.72 17.62
N LYS A 365 0.87 5.54 18.45
CA LYS A 365 0.16 6.47 19.35
C LYS A 365 -0.64 7.50 18.55
N THR A 366 -0.01 8.19 17.60
CA THR A 366 -0.68 9.20 16.77
C THR A 366 -1.86 8.60 15.99
N ILE A 367 -1.69 7.38 15.45
CA ILE A 367 -2.76 6.67 14.73
C ILE A 367 -3.91 6.32 15.68
N THR A 368 -3.63 5.85 16.89
CA THR A 368 -4.66 5.53 17.88
C THR A 368 -5.41 6.79 18.33
N GLU A 369 -4.73 7.93 18.44
CA GLU A 369 -5.33 9.22 18.74
C GLU A 369 -6.24 9.75 17.63
N MET A 370 -5.94 9.41 16.37
CA MET A 370 -6.74 9.80 15.20
C MET A 370 -7.94 8.88 14.92
N GLU A 371 -8.01 7.71 15.50
CA GLU A 371 -9.10 6.73 15.29
C GLU A 371 -10.51 7.32 15.55
N PRO A 372 -10.76 8.06 16.66
CA PRO A 372 -12.08 8.68 16.89
C PRO A 372 -12.45 9.71 15.83
N TRP A 373 -11.48 10.50 15.37
CA TRP A 373 -11.69 11.45 14.28
C TRP A 373 -12.04 10.72 12.97
N LEU A 374 -11.30 9.65 12.64
CA LEU A 374 -11.57 8.87 11.44
C LEU A 374 -12.98 8.25 11.46
N ILE A 375 -13.42 7.75 12.61
CA ILE A 375 -14.79 7.23 12.79
C ILE A 375 -15.83 8.33 12.50
N SER A 376 -15.60 9.57 12.94
CA SER A 376 -16.49 10.69 12.64
C SER A 376 -16.54 11.03 11.15
N GLN A 377 -15.40 10.95 10.45
CA GLN A 377 -15.34 11.13 8.99
C GLN A 377 -16.10 10.01 8.26
N VAL A 378 -15.99 8.78 8.72
CA VAL A 378 -16.75 7.64 8.16
C VAL A 378 -18.24 7.84 8.33
N ASP A 379 -18.70 8.34 9.47
CA ASP A 379 -20.11 8.66 9.72
C ASP A 379 -20.63 9.70 8.72
N GLU A 380 -19.87 10.77 8.48
CA GLU A 380 -20.24 11.81 7.49
C GLU A 380 -20.27 11.26 6.04
N ILE A 381 -19.30 10.41 5.68
CA ILE A 381 -19.31 9.76 4.36
C ILE A 381 -20.53 8.86 4.20
N MET A 382 -20.87 8.09 5.24
CA MET A 382 -22.05 7.20 5.24
C MET A 382 -23.35 7.96 5.14
N LYS A 383 -23.48 9.12 5.80
CA LYS A 383 -24.62 10.04 5.64
C LYS A 383 -24.73 10.54 4.21
N ASN A 384 -23.62 10.93 3.58
CA ASN A 384 -23.61 11.38 2.18
C ASN A 384 -24.03 10.26 1.22
N ILE A 385 -23.58 9.02 1.45
CA ILE A 385 -24.00 7.84 0.69
C ILE A 385 -25.50 7.59 0.86
N ALA A 386 -26.00 7.62 2.10
CA ALA A 386 -27.42 7.43 2.41
C ALA A 386 -28.29 8.51 1.74
N PHE A 387 -27.87 9.76 1.81
CA PHE A 387 -28.55 10.88 1.17
C PHE A 387 -28.56 10.78 -0.36
N SER A 388 -27.43 10.42 -0.95
CA SER A 388 -27.34 10.20 -2.40
C SER A 388 -28.24 9.05 -2.87
N ARG A 389 -28.29 7.96 -2.10
CA ARG A 389 -29.18 6.82 -2.36
C ARG A 389 -30.65 7.24 -2.27
N PHE A 390 -31.03 7.94 -1.20
CA PHE A 390 -32.36 8.46 -1.01
C PHE A 390 -32.81 9.38 -2.18
N ASN A 391 -31.96 10.30 -2.59
CA ASN A 391 -32.25 11.20 -3.72
C ASN A 391 -32.45 10.45 -5.04
N ARG A 392 -31.69 9.39 -5.27
CA ARG A 392 -31.83 8.56 -6.46
C ARG A 392 -33.11 7.73 -6.46
N GLU A 393 -33.48 7.18 -5.31
CA GLU A 393 -34.63 6.28 -5.16
C GLU A 393 -35.94 7.03 -4.94
N HIS A 394 -35.87 8.23 -4.38
CA HIS A 394 -37.02 9.05 -3.95
C HIS A 394 -36.91 10.51 -4.40
N GLY A 395 -36.47 10.75 -5.65
CA GLY A 395 -36.27 12.09 -6.17
C GLY A 395 -37.58 12.94 -6.23
N ASP A 396 -38.73 12.28 -6.43
CA ASP A 396 -40.07 12.84 -6.36
C ASP A 396 -40.43 13.30 -4.93
N VAL A 397 -40.05 12.51 -3.92
CA VAL A 397 -40.22 12.85 -2.50
C VAL A 397 -39.39 14.07 -2.15
N MET A 398 -38.14 14.17 -2.62
CA MET A 398 -37.27 15.32 -2.40
C MET A 398 -37.86 16.61 -3.04
N ALA A 399 -38.48 16.49 -4.21
CA ALA A 399 -39.17 17.62 -4.83
C ALA A 399 -40.37 18.07 -4.01
N GLN A 400 -41.15 17.13 -3.45
CA GLN A 400 -42.32 17.44 -2.61
C GLN A 400 -41.91 18.00 -1.24
N LEU A 401 -40.79 17.57 -0.64
CA LEU A 401 -40.29 18.07 0.65
C LEU A 401 -40.05 19.59 0.61
N LYS A 402 -39.69 20.16 -0.53
CA LYS A 402 -39.53 21.61 -0.71
C LYS A 402 -40.85 22.38 -0.56
N THR A 403 -41.99 21.73 -0.70
CA THR A 403 -43.31 22.31 -0.63
C THR A 403 -44.08 21.97 0.63
N ILE A 404 -43.55 21.05 1.45
CA ILE A 404 -44.21 20.63 2.70
C ILE A 404 -43.90 21.60 3.83
N ASP A 405 -44.97 21.96 4.58
CA ASP A 405 -44.84 22.70 5.81
C ASP A 405 -44.01 21.90 6.84
N GLY A 406 -42.90 22.48 7.25
CA GLY A 406 -41.94 21.84 8.18
C GLY A 406 -42.61 21.42 9.50
N ALA A 407 -43.56 22.18 10.02
CA ALA A 407 -44.28 21.86 11.24
C ALA A 407 -45.15 20.59 11.09
N LYS A 408 -45.81 20.42 9.94
CA LYS A 408 -46.55 19.18 9.63
C LYS A 408 -45.65 17.96 9.51
N MET A 409 -44.45 18.14 8.98
CA MET A 409 -43.47 17.07 8.87
C MET A 409 -42.99 16.61 10.26
N VAL A 410 -42.62 17.57 11.12
CA VAL A 410 -42.24 17.29 12.52
C VAL A 410 -43.35 16.52 13.25
N TYR A 411 -44.59 16.94 13.07
CA TYR A 411 -45.73 16.26 13.73
C TYR A 411 -45.93 14.81 13.25
N LYS A 412 -45.67 14.51 11.98
CA LYS A 412 -45.70 13.13 11.45
C LYS A 412 -44.55 12.31 11.97
N LEU A 413 -43.32 12.87 12.02
CA LEU A 413 -42.12 12.20 12.52
C LEU A 413 -42.28 11.83 14.00
N LYS A 414 -42.97 12.63 14.81
CA LYS A 414 -43.30 12.33 16.21
C LYS A 414 -43.99 10.98 16.39
N GLY A 415 -44.85 10.59 15.45
CA GLY A 415 -45.54 9.31 15.51
C GLY A 415 -44.79 8.10 14.96
N GLN A 416 -43.59 8.32 14.36
CA GLN A 416 -42.83 7.29 13.67
C GLN A 416 -41.44 7.01 14.28
N LEU A 417 -40.91 7.97 15.03
CA LEU A 417 -39.56 7.85 15.61
C LEU A 417 -39.64 7.58 17.11
N GLU A 418 -38.66 6.80 17.58
CA GLU A 418 -38.38 6.64 19.00
C GLU A 418 -37.91 7.98 19.59
N TYR A 419 -38.11 8.15 20.91
CA TYR A 419 -37.86 9.42 21.62
C TYR A 419 -36.51 10.04 21.33
N GLU A 420 -35.41 9.27 21.46
CA GLU A 420 -34.05 9.78 21.26
C GLU A 420 -33.80 10.23 19.82
N ALA A 421 -34.31 9.49 18.84
CA ALA A 421 -34.18 9.84 17.42
C ALA A 421 -34.98 11.12 17.12
N PHE A 422 -36.18 11.26 17.71
CA PHE A 422 -37.02 12.42 17.54
C PHE A 422 -36.39 13.68 18.18
N GLU A 423 -35.83 13.58 19.39
CA GLU A 423 -35.09 14.69 20.01
C GLU A 423 -33.92 15.19 19.16
N LYS A 424 -33.15 14.28 18.58
CA LYS A 424 -32.04 14.63 17.66
C LYS A 424 -32.54 15.39 16.42
N VAL A 425 -33.66 14.96 15.84
CA VAL A 425 -34.27 15.67 14.70
C VAL A 425 -34.71 17.07 15.11
N LEU A 426 -35.37 17.22 16.26
CA LEU A 426 -35.82 18.54 16.76
C LEU A 426 -34.64 19.48 17.04
N ALA A 427 -33.57 18.96 17.67
CA ALA A 427 -32.37 19.74 17.95
C ALA A 427 -31.68 20.19 16.66
N GLY A 428 -31.55 19.31 15.66
CA GLY A 428 -30.99 19.67 14.36
C GLY A 428 -31.83 20.74 13.64
N MET A 429 -33.14 20.60 13.61
CA MET A 429 -34.02 21.60 12.99
C MET A 429 -33.99 22.98 13.70
N ALA A 430 -33.87 22.97 15.03
CA ALA A 430 -33.76 24.19 15.82
C ALA A 430 -32.41 24.91 15.57
N ALA A 431 -31.32 24.16 15.40
CA ALA A 431 -30.01 24.74 15.04
C ALA A 431 -30.05 25.43 13.69
N GLU A 432 -30.58 24.78 12.66
CA GLU A 432 -30.67 25.31 11.29
C GLU A 432 -31.52 26.58 11.20
N VAL A 433 -32.65 26.64 11.96
CA VAL A 433 -33.52 27.83 12.00
C VAL A 433 -32.86 29.01 12.70
N ASN A 434 -32.01 28.77 13.70
CA ASN A 434 -31.32 29.84 14.42
C ASN A 434 -30.08 30.38 13.69
N GLU A 435 -29.53 29.65 12.72
CA GLU A 435 -28.40 30.07 11.87
C GLU A 435 -28.86 30.76 10.58
N SER A 436 -30.16 30.69 10.24
CA SER A 436 -30.76 31.30 9.04
C SER A 436 -31.30 32.68 9.32
#